data_d7da7a83c5c2c4b1cee144d91e5df9d1
#
_entry.id   d7da7a83c5c2c4b1cee144d91e5df9d1
#
_cell.length_a   1.000
_cell.length_b   1.000
_cell.length_c   1.000
_cell.angle_alpha   90.00
_cell.angle_beta   90.00
_cell.angle_gamma   90.00
#
_symmetry.space_group_name_H-M   'P 1'
#
loop_
_entity.id
_entity.type
_entity.pdbx_description
1 polymer ?
#
loop_
_entity_poly.entity_id
_entity_poly.type
_entity_poly.pdbx_seq_one_letter_code
_entity_poly.pdbx_strand_id
1 'polypeptide(L)'
;MQSIRWVADLETEHWTAISASPPHAEQVREAAKQKQRPNDQVVLGNWVDPNLLKGEQFDTVLADYLLGAIEGFAPYYQPYLFKRLRPLTRGRLYVKGLEPYVPTASPDTDAARVLWDIGRFRDACMLHGGAIPYREYPAGWVVDNLRMSGFEVLGVKHFDIRHKALFINAQIDMCVPIFEEIEDRDLAAVLRARGEALRVEALDIIKSEGALKAGRNYVIAAKPI
;
A
#
# COMPACT_ATOMS: atom_id res chain seq x y z
N MET A 1 7.46 -1.29 7.26
CA MET A 1 8.34 -0.55 8.19
C MET A 1 9.68 -0.08 7.61
N GLN A 2 9.98 -0.40 6.33
CA GLN A 2 11.24 0.06 5.71
C GLN A 2 11.27 1.59 5.53
N SER A 3 10.15 2.18 5.12
CA SER A 3 10.08 3.62 4.81
C SER A 3 10.34 4.49 6.04
N ILE A 4 9.77 4.17 7.21
CA ILE A 4 10.03 4.96 8.42
C ILE A 4 11.48 4.84 8.90
N ARG A 5 12.09 3.67 8.77
CA ARG A 5 13.52 3.50 9.11
C ARG A 5 14.39 4.36 8.21
N TRP A 6 14.11 4.38 6.91
CA TRP A 6 14.80 5.24 5.95
C TRP A 6 14.57 6.73 6.23
N VAL A 7 13.32 7.15 6.50
CA VAL A 7 13.00 8.55 6.82
C VAL A 7 13.71 9.01 8.09
N ALA A 8 13.79 8.15 9.11
CA ALA A 8 14.49 8.45 10.35
C ALA A 8 16.01 8.64 10.19
N ASP A 9 16.58 8.15 9.07
CA ASP A 9 18.00 8.33 8.73
C ASP A 9 18.28 9.59 7.90
N LEU A 10 17.23 10.29 7.44
CA LEU A 10 17.41 11.50 6.66
C LEU A 10 17.80 12.69 7.56
N GLU A 11 18.62 13.59 7.00
CA GLU A 11 18.97 14.88 7.62
C GLU A 11 17.79 15.86 7.50
N THR A 12 16.72 15.60 8.24
CA THR A 12 15.52 16.45 8.34
C THR A 12 15.42 17.03 9.72
N GLU A 13 14.77 18.19 9.87
CA GLU A 13 14.53 18.81 11.16
C GLU A 13 13.63 17.92 12.04
N HIS A 14 12.55 17.43 11.47
CA HIS A 14 11.63 16.46 12.09
C HIS A 14 10.85 15.71 11.00
N TRP A 15 10.13 14.67 11.41
CA TRP A 15 9.15 13.98 10.57
C TRP A 15 7.84 13.72 11.33
N THR A 16 6.75 13.63 10.59
CA THR A 16 5.44 13.23 11.09
C THR A 16 4.90 12.06 10.28
N ALA A 17 4.68 10.92 10.91
CA ALA A 17 4.10 9.75 10.29
C ALA A 17 2.61 9.61 10.68
N ILE A 18 1.75 9.34 9.69
CA ILE A 18 0.30 9.22 9.89
C ILE A 18 -0.13 7.79 9.61
N SER A 19 -0.95 7.24 10.49
CA SER A 19 -1.64 5.97 10.25
C SER A 19 -3.06 6.02 10.78
N ALA A 20 -4.01 5.44 10.04
CA ALA A 20 -5.37 5.22 10.52
C ALA A 20 -5.51 3.92 11.32
N SER A 21 -4.52 3.02 11.26
CA SER A 21 -4.49 1.73 11.96
C SER A 21 -3.73 1.84 13.28
N PRO A 22 -4.36 1.63 14.45
CA PRO A 22 -3.64 1.63 15.73
C PRO A 22 -2.50 0.63 15.80
N PRO A 23 -2.64 -0.65 15.36
CA PRO A 23 -1.54 -1.60 15.36
C PRO A 23 -0.38 -1.16 14.46
N HIS A 24 -0.68 -0.56 13.28
CA HIS A 24 0.33 -0.06 12.37
C HIS A 24 1.06 1.16 12.96
N ALA A 25 0.35 2.07 13.61
CA ALA A 25 0.96 3.22 14.28
C ALA A 25 1.95 2.77 15.37
N GLU A 26 1.61 1.73 16.14
CA GLU A 26 2.51 1.19 17.15
C GLU A 26 3.76 0.54 16.53
N GLN A 27 3.59 -0.22 15.44
CA GLN A 27 4.72 -0.75 14.70
C GLN A 27 5.65 0.34 14.13
N VAL A 28 5.09 1.50 13.72
CA VAL A 28 5.89 2.65 13.27
C VAL A 28 6.67 3.24 14.42
N ARG A 29 6.06 3.43 15.61
CA ARG A 29 6.75 3.93 16.81
C ARG A 29 7.91 3.01 17.19
N GLU A 30 7.68 1.72 17.27
CA GLU A 30 8.74 0.77 17.62
C GLU A 30 9.86 0.73 16.57
N ALA A 31 9.51 0.81 15.25
CA ALA A 31 10.51 0.83 14.19
C ALA A 31 11.38 2.09 14.17
N ALA A 32 10.86 3.23 14.66
CA ALA A 32 11.56 4.50 14.70
C ALA A 32 12.28 4.76 16.07
N LYS A 33 11.93 4.03 17.11
CA LYS A 33 12.27 4.29 18.53
C LYS A 33 13.73 4.65 18.78
N GLN A 34 14.68 3.96 18.12
CA GLN A 34 16.12 4.19 18.37
C GLN A 34 16.65 5.48 17.73
N LYS A 35 15.93 6.04 16.75
CA LYS A 35 16.34 7.20 15.94
C LYS A 35 15.36 8.35 16.01
N GLN A 36 14.31 8.22 16.83
CA GLN A 36 13.27 9.24 16.98
C GLN A 36 13.84 10.46 17.73
N ARG A 37 13.67 11.62 17.13
CA ARG A 37 14.06 12.91 17.70
C ARG A 37 12.90 13.51 18.50
N PRO A 38 13.13 14.52 19.36
CA PRO A 38 12.08 15.10 20.22
C PRO A 38 10.84 15.63 19.48
N ASN A 39 11.03 16.14 18.25
CA ASN A 39 9.96 16.71 17.44
C ASN A 39 9.36 15.72 16.42
N ASP A 40 9.88 14.49 16.36
CA ASP A 40 9.35 13.46 15.49
C ASP A 40 8.05 12.89 16.05
N GLN A 41 7.03 12.71 15.21
CA GLN A 41 5.69 12.34 15.65
C GLN A 41 5.10 11.15 14.87
N VAL A 42 4.36 10.31 15.60
CA VAL A 42 3.46 9.32 15.00
C VAL A 42 2.04 9.66 15.43
N VAL A 43 1.23 10.09 14.47
CA VAL A 43 -0.15 10.52 14.65
C VAL A 43 -1.10 9.43 14.20
N LEU A 44 -2.03 9.03 15.08
CA LEU A 44 -3.16 8.20 14.72
C LEU A 44 -4.26 9.11 14.17
N GLY A 45 -4.61 8.94 12.89
CA GLY A 45 -5.61 9.81 12.26
C GLY A 45 -6.07 9.30 10.91
N ASN A 46 -7.30 9.66 10.54
CA ASN A 46 -7.89 9.33 9.26
C ASN A 46 -7.90 10.56 8.33
N TRP A 47 -7.52 10.40 7.08
CA TRP A 47 -7.41 11.49 6.11
C TRP A 47 -8.75 12.17 5.78
N VAL A 48 -9.91 11.54 6.09
CA VAL A 48 -11.22 12.20 5.99
C VAL A 48 -11.45 13.26 7.06
N ASP A 49 -10.68 13.25 8.17
CA ASP A 49 -10.78 14.28 9.19
C ASP A 49 -10.16 15.59 8.68
N PRO A 50 -10.96 16.66 8.53
CA PRO A 50 -10.45 17.94 8.05
C PRO A 50 -9.50 18.63 9.04
N ASN A 51 -9.51 18.21 10.31
CA ASN A 51 -8.66 18.77 11.36
C ASN A 51 -7.31 18.06 11.47
N LEU A 52 -7.15 16.88 10.86
CA LEU A 52 -5.86 16.16 10.85
C LEU A 52 -4.79 17.06 10.23
N LEU A 53 -3.73 17.39 10.98
CA LEU A 53 -2.62 18.28 10.56
C LEU A 53 -3.09 19.68 10.09
N LYS A 54 -4.19 20.20 10.64
CA LYS A 54 -4.70 21.53 10.25
C LYS A 54 -3.68 22.62 10.59
N GLY A 55 -3.27 23.37 9.56
CA GLY A 55 -2.30 24.45 9.70
C GLY A 55 -0.84 24.02 9.57
N GLU A 56 -0.57 22.71 9.52
CA GLU A 56 0.77 22.18 9.30
C GLU A 56 1.19 22.27 7.83
N GLN A 57 2.49 22.42 7.59
CA GLN A 57 3.11 22.36 6.27
C GLN A 57 4.45 21.64 6.34
N PHE A 58 4.74 20.87 5.30
CA PHE A 58 5.96 20.07 5.20
C PHE A 58 6.69 20.37 3.88
N ASP A 59 8.00 20.44 3.92
CA ASP A 59 8.84 20.61 2.70
C ASP A 59 8.74 19.38 1.81
N THR A 60 8.59 18.19 2.42
CA THR A 60 8.43 16.93 1.72
C THR A 60 7.30 16.12 2.32
N VAL A 61 6.39 15.66 1.46
CA VAL A 61 5.32 14.74 1.80
C VAL A 61 5.54 13.43 1.04
N LEU A 62 5.45 12.30 1.74
CA LEU A 62 5.54 10.96 1.15
C LEU A 62 4.21 10.21 1.36
N ALA A 63 3.51 9.93 0.29
CA ALA A 63 2.35 9.04 0.25
C ALA A 63 2.83 7.63 -0.14
N ASP A 64 3.22 6.82 0.85
CA ASP A 64 3.81 5.48 0.67
C ASP A 64 2.71 4.41 0.67
N TYR A 65 2.30 3.95 -0.48
CA TYR A 65 1.15 3.04 -0.72
C TYR A 65 -0.16 3.52 -0.07
N LEU A 66 -0.23 4.81 0.23
CA LEU A 66 -1.38 5.40 0.92
C LEU A 66 -2.65 5.29 0.07
N LEU A 67 -2.53 5.47 -1.25
CA LEU A 67 -3.67 5.50 -2.18
C LEU A 67 -4.44 4.18 -2.16
N GLY A 68 -3.75 3.05 -2.16
CA GLY A 68 -4.38 1.74 -2.06
C GLY A 68 -4.94 1.47 -0.66
N ALA A 69 -4.15 1.76 0.37
CA ALA A 69 -4.50 1.46 1.75
C ALA A 69 -5.68 2.29 2.28
N ILE A 70 -5.89 3.51 1.75
CA ILE A 70 -6.96 4.40 2.23
C ILE A 70 -8.37 3.81 2.03
N GLU A 71 -8.55 2.90 1.05
CA GLU A 71 -9.83 2.23 0.81
C GLU A 71 -10.35 1.49 2.06
N GLY A 72 -9.45 0.85 2.83
CA GLY A 72 -9.83 0.14 4.05
C GLY A 72 -10.22 1.04 5.24
N PHE A 73 -9.94 2.35 5.18
CA PHE A 73 -10.20 3.29 6.27
C PHE A 73 -11.12 4.44 5.89
N ALA A 74 -11.22 4.74 4.59
CA ALA A 74 -12.02 5.79 4.00
C ALA A 74 -12.41 5.39 2.57
N PRO A 75 -13.35 4.45 2.40
CA PRO A 75 -13.77 3.97 1.10
C PRO A 75 -14.17 5.12 0.17
N TYR A 76 -13.71 5.05 -1.09
CA TYR A 76 -13.96 6.07 -2.13
C TYR A 76 -13.34 7.46 -1.89
N TYR A 77 -12.41 7.60 -0.93
CA TYR A 77 -11.77 8.89 -0.64
C TYR A 77 -10.60 9.22 -1.58
N GLN A 78 -10.09 8.28 -2.36
CA GLN A 78 -8.93 8.44 -3.23
C GLN A 78 -8.98 9.68 -4.14
N PRO A 79 -10.12 10.04 -4.78
CA PRO A 79 -10.20 11.23 -5.63
C PRO A 79 -9.96 12.55 -4.89
N TYR A 80 -10.13 12.56 -3.58
CA TYR A 80 -9.97 13.74 -2.73
C TYR A 80 -8.61 13.81 -2.05
N LEU A 81 -7.85 12.71 -2.03
CA LEU A 81 -6.61 12.58 -1.27
C LEU A 81 -5.59 13.67 -1.65
N PHE A 82 -5.31 13.86 -2.93
CA PHE A 82 -4.28 14.83 -3.34
C PHE A 82 -4.71 16.28 -3.09
N LYS A 83 -6.00 16.59 -3.23
CA LYS A 83 -6.55 17.88 -2.81
C LYS A 83 -6.36 18.09 -1.30
N ARG A 84 -6.48 17.02 -0.50
CA ARG A 84 -6.25 17.06 0.95
C ARG A 84 -4.77 17.22 1.31
N LEU A 85 -3.86 16.64 0.53
CA LEU A 85 -2.41 16.76 0.73
C LEU A 85 -1.84 18.09 0.21
N ARG A 86 -2.54 18.78 -0.72
CA ARG A 86 -2.05 20.00 -1.35
C ARG A 86 -1.66 21.10 -0.35
N PRO A 87 -2.51 21.50 0.62
CA PRO A 87 -2.16 22.54 1.58
C PRO A 87 -1.06 22.13 2.55
N LEU A 88 -0.84 20.82 2.77
CA LEU A 88 0.22 20.30 3.63
C LEU A 88 1.58 20.27 2.94
N THR A 89 1.61 20.38 1.60
CA THR A 89 2.84 20.27 0.81
C THR A 89 3.36 21.64 0.44
N ARG A 90 4.52 22.04 0.96
CA ARG A 90 5.20 23.28 0.61
C ARG A 90 6.18 23.10 -0.55
N GLY A 91 6.93 22.00 -0.57
CA GLY A 91 7.99 21.74 -1.54
C GLY A 91 7.72 20.55 -2.45
N ARG A 92 7.82 19.32 -1.97
CA ARG A 92 7.71 18.11 -2.78
C ARG A 92 6.68 17.14 -2.24
N LEU A 93 5.91 16.54 -3.14
CA LEU A 93 5.09 15.36 -2.88
C LEU A 93 5.66 14.17 -3.66
N TYR A 94 5.92 13.08 -2.97
CA TYR A 94 6.24 11.80 -3.58
C TYR A 94 5.10 10.83 -3.34
N VAL A 95 4.59 10.25 -4.42
CA VAL A 95 3.55 9.22 -4.35
C VAL A 95 4.15 7.91 -4.80
N LYS A 96 4.20 6.94 -3.91
CA LYS A 96 4.58 5.56 -4.21
C LYS A 96 3.33 4.70 -4.22
N GLY A 97 3.14 3.95 -5.28
CA GLY A 97 2.01 3.07 -5.45
C GLY A 97 2.36 1.84 -6.28
N LEU A 98 1.37 1.01 -6.47
CA LEU A 98 1.43 -0.23 -7.22
C LEU A 98 0.52 -0.11 -8.44
N GLU A 99 1.02 -0.50 -9.63
CA GLU A 99 0.15 -0.67 -10.80
C GLU A 99 -0.85 -1.78 -10.50
N PRO A 100 -2.16 -1.54 -10.73
CA PRO A 100 -3.18 -2.54 -10.44
C PRO A 100 -2.93 -3.80 -11.28
N TYR A 101 -2.94 -4.94 -10.65
CA TYR A 101 -2.88 -6.24 -11.33
C TYR A 101 -4.17 -7.05 -11.15
N VAL A 102 -5.01 -6.67 -10.21
CA VAL A 102 -6.35 -7.23 -9.99
C VAL A 102 -7.36 -6.09 -10.09
N PRO A 103 -8.40 -6.18 -10.88
CA PRO A 103 -8.85 -7.26 -11.78
C PRO A 103 -8.45 -7.05 -13.26
N THR A 104 -7.62 -6.07 -13.58
CA THR A 104 -7.45 -5.53 -14.95
C THR A 104 -6.42 -6.25 -15.80
N ALA A 105 -5.52 -7.02 -15.20
CA ALA A 105 -4.44 -7.66 -15.92
C ALA A 105 -4.92 -8.94 -16.65
N SER A 106 -4.45 -9.11 -17.89
CA SER A 106 -4.44 -10.40 -18.56
C SER A 106 -3.00 -10.93 -18.47
N PRO A 107 -2.72 -11.86 -17.53
CA PRO A 107 -1.36 -12.30 -17.31
C PRO A 107 -0.81 -13.08 -18.49
N ASP A 108 0.39 -12.72 -18.93
CA ASP A 108 1.11 -13.27 -20.07
C ASP A 108 2.22 -14.28 -19.68
N THR A 109 2.49 -14.39 -18.38
CA THR A 109 3.47 -15.32 -17.80
C THR A 109 2.87 -16.09 -16.64
N ASP A 110 3.45 -17.25 -16.29
CA ASP A 110 3.02 -18.04 -15.14
C ASP A 110 3.20 -17.25 -13.83
N ALA A 111 4.30 -16.51 -13.69
CA ALA A 111 4.54 -15.67 -12.55
C ALA A 111 3.47 -14.59 -12.39
N ALA A 112 3.08 -13.93 -13.49
CA ALA A 112 2.01 -12.91 -13.48
C ALA A 112 0.65 -13.53 -13.17
N ARG A 113 0.34 -14.72 -13.74
CA ARG A 113 -0.89 -15.45 -13.47
C ARG A 113 -1.03 -15.85 -12.01
N VAL A 114 0.04 -16.41 -11.41
CA VAL A 114 0.01 -16.82 -10.00
C VAL A 114 -0.13 -15.61 -9.09
N LEU A 115 0.57 -14.51 -9.36
CA LEU A 115 0.40 -13.27 -8.58
C LEU A 115 -1.04 -12.73 -8.67
N TRP A 116 -1.62 -12.76 -9.86
CA TRP A 116 -3.00 -12.33 -10.10
C TRP A 116 -4.00 -13.23 -9.35
N ASP A 117 -3.80 -14.54 -9.39
CA ASP A 117 -4.63 -15.50 -8.66
C ASP A 117 -4.51 -15.31 -7.13
N ILE A 118 -3.31 -15.04 -6.60
CA ILE A 118 -3.09 -14.72 -5.19
C ILE A 118 -3.85 -13.43 -4.80
N GLY A 119 -3.78 -12.40 -5.64
CA GLY A 119 -4.51 -11.15 -5.39
C GLY A 119 -6.02 -11.36 -5.34
N ARG A 120 -6.59 -12.08 -6.32
CA ARG A 120 -8.02 -12.41 -6.37
C ARG A 120 -8.46 -13.28 -5.18
N PHE A 121 -7.63 -14.27 -4.84
CA PHE A 121 -7.86 -15.12 -3.68
C PHE A 121 -7.92 -14.29 -2.39
N ARG A 122 -6.94 -13.43 -2.16
CA ARG A 122 -6.91 -12.53 -0.99
C ARG A 122 -8.15 -11.63 -0.94
N ASP A 123 -8.50 -11.00 -2.06
CA ASP A 123 -9.65 -10.09 -2.12
C ASP A 123 -10.97 -10.84 -1.87
N ALA A 124 -11.11 -12.08 -2.36
CA ALA A 124 -12.25 -12.94 -2.06
C ALA A 124 -12.32 -13.26 -0.56
N CYS A 125 -11.22 -13.67 0.06
CA CYS A 125 -11.18 -13.93 1.50
C CYS A 125 -11.59 -12.69 2.30
N MET A 126 -11.02 -11.51 1.99
CA MET A 126 -11.36 -10.26 2.68
C MET A 126 -12.85 -9.94 2.57
N LEU A 127 -13.44 -10.03 1.37
CA LEU A 127 -14.86 -9.74 1.15
C LEU A 127 -15.77 -10.70 1.92
N HIS A 128 -15.47 -12.01 1.92
CA HIS A 128 -16.23 -13.00 2.67
C HIS A 128 -16.06 -12.86 4.19
N GLY A 129 -14.92 -12.33 4.65
CA GLY A 129 -14.70 -11.98 6.05
C GLY A 129 -15.18 -10.59 6.45
N GLY A 130 -15.95 -9.90 5.58
CA GLY A 130 -16.51 -8.57 5.87
C GLY A 130 -15.51 -7.41 5.79
N ALA A 131 -14.29 -7.65 5.29
CA ALA A 131 -13.27 -6.61 5.10
C ALA A 131 -13.29 -6.04 3.68
N ILE A 132 -12.80 -4.80 3.52
CA ILE A 132 -12.70 -4.12 2.22
C ILE A 132 -11.27 -4.29 1.69
N PRO A 133 -11.09 -4.93 0.51
CA PRO A 133 -9.77 -5.03 -0.12
C PRO A 133 -9.19 -3.67 -0.49
N TYR A 134 -7.87 -3.55 -0.44
CA TYR A 134 -7.17 -2.34 -0.92
C TYR A 134 -7.38 -2.15 -2.41
N ARG A 135 -7.51 -0.90 -2.83
CA ARG A 135 -7.74 -0.53 -4.22
C ARG A 135 -6.58 0.29 -4.76
N GLU A 136 -5.74 -0.33 -5.55
CA GLU A 136 -4.65 0.35 -6.24
C GLU A 136 -5.16 1.11 -7.48
N TYR A 137 -4.43 2.15 -7.87
CA TYR A 137 -4.74 2.98 -9.03
C TYR A 137 -3.52 3.09 -9.95
N PRO A 138 -3.72 3.07 -11.29
CA PRO A 138 -2.61 3.17 -12.22
C PRO A 138 -1.93 4.54 -12.16
N ALA A 139 -0.62 4.58 -12.44
CA ALA A 139 0.17 5.82 -12.40
C ALA A 139 -0.45 6.95 -13.24
N GLY A 140 -1.04 6.64 -14.39
CA GLY A 140 -1.73 7.63 -15.24
C GLY A 140 -2.87 8.33 -14.52
N TRP A 141 -3.73 7.56 -13.83
CA TRP A 141 -4.81 8.12 -13.02
C TRP A 141 -4.27 9.03 -11.90
N VAL A 142 -3.19 8.60 -11.25
CA VAL A 142 -2.54 9.41 -10.18
C VAL A 142 -1.99 10.72 -10.73
N VAL A 143 -1.35 10.70 -11.88
CA VAL A 143 -0.84 11.90 -12.58
C VAL A 143 -1.96 12.89 -12.85
N ASP A 144 -3.09 12.44 -13.38
CA ASP A 144 -4.21 13.30 -13.70
C ASP A 144 -4.85 13.90 -12.45
N ASN A 145 -5.02 13.09 -11.39
CA ASN A 145 -5.54 13.57 -10.11
C ASN A 145 -4.60 14.57 -9.41
N LEU A 146 -3.28 14.38 -9.49
CA LEU A 146 -2.31 15.34 -8.98
C LEU A 146 -2.45 16.68 -9.70
N ARG A 147 -2.54 16.69 -11.04
CA ARG A 147 -2.73 17.90 -11.84
C ARG A 147 -4.03 18.62 -11.47
N MET A 148 -5.14 17.90 -11.37
CA MET A 148 -6.43 18.44 -10.94
C MET A 148 -6.41 18.98 -9.51
N SER A 149 -5.48 18.51 -8.68
CA SER A 149 -5.33 18.93 -7.29
C SER A 149 -4.32 20.07 -7.08
N GLY A 150 -3.83 20.70 -8.16
CA GLY A 150 -2.90 21.84 -8.08
C GLY A 150 -1.44 21.44 -7.87
N PHE A 151 -1.02 20.31 -8.47
CA PHE A 151 0.37 19.89 -8.52
C PHE A 151 0.90 19.86 -9.95
N GLU A 152 2.15 20.30 -10.13
CA GLU A 152 2.95 20.01 -11.31
C GLU A 152 3.66 18.67 -11.12
N VAL A 153 3.46 17.73 -12.04
CA VAL A 153 4.15 16.44 -12.03
C VAL A 153 5.53 16.60 -12.66
N LEU A 154 6.57 16.27 -11.90
CA LEU A 154 7.97 16.41 -12.29
C LEU A 154 8.52 15.18 -12.97
N GLY A 155 7.97 14.01 -12.66
CA GLY A 155 8.38 12.76 -13.27
C GLY A 155 7.69 11.54 -12.67
N VAL A 156 7.72 10.46 -13.44
CA VAL A 156 7.19 9.15 -13.08
C VAL A 156 8.27 8.12 -13.34
N LYS A 157 8.54 7.25 -12.37
CA LYS A 157 9.42 6.09 -12.53
C LYS A 157 8.69 4.82 -12.14
N HIS A 158 8.90 3.77 -12.93
CA HIS A 158 8.41 2.43 -12.65
C HIS A 158 9.56 1.51 -12.23
N PHE A 159 9.24 0.55 -11.36
CA PHE A 159 10.17 -0.43 -10.84
C PHE A 159 9.52 -1.80 -10.87
N ASP A 160 10.12 -2.74 -11.59
CA ASP A 160 9.64 -4.11 -11.64
C ASP A 160 9.77 -4.77 -10.27
N ILE A 161 8.78 -5.57 -9.89
CA ILE A 161 8.75 -6.22 -8.59
C ILE A 161 9.28 -7.65 -8.72
N ARG A 162 10.07 -8.05 -7.72
CA ARG A 162 10.60 -9.40 -7.54
C ARG A 162 10.14 -9.93 -6.19
N HIS A 163 9.00 -10.60 -6.20
CA HIS A 163 8.44 -11.15 -4.96
C HIS A 163 9.25 -12.36 -4.50
N LYS A 164 9.53 -12.40 -3.20
CA LYS A 164 10.20 -13.50 -2.52
C LYS A 164 9.21 -14.30 -1.68
N ALA A 165 9.63 -15.46 -1.21
CA ALA A 165 8.81 -16.36 -0.40
C ALA A 165 8.12 -15.66 0.78
N LEU A 166 8.81 -14.74 1.46
CA LEU A 166 8.23 -13.98 2.57
C LEU A 166 6.97 -13.21 2.17
N PHE A 167 6.96 -12.57 0.99
CA PHE A 167 5.79 -11.85 0.48
C PHE A 167 4.63 -12.81 0.20
N ILE A 168 4.89 -13.93 -0.51
CA ILE A 168 3.86 -14.92 -0.86
C ILE A 168 3.23 -15.49 0.41
N ASN A 169 4.06 -15.92 1.36
CA ASN A 169 3.57 -16.43 2.64
C ASN A 169 2.70 -15.39 3.35
N ALA A 170 3.16 -14.15 3.45
CA ALA A 170 2.40 -13.09 4.10
C ALA A 170 1.03 -12.84 3.44
N GLN A 171 0.93 -12.93 2.09
CA GLN A 171 -0.36 -12.75 1.39
C GLN A 171 -1.35 -13.88 1.69
N ILE A 172 -0.88 -15.11 1.85
CA ILE A 172 -1.74 -16.25 2.19
C ILE A 172 -2.04 -16.28 3.69
N ASP A 173 -1.02 -16.06 4.54
CA ASP A 173 -1.16 -16.12 5.99
C ASP A 173 -2.13 -15.06 6.53
N MET A 174 -2.21 -13.88 5.91
CA MET A 174 -3.18 -12.85 6.29
C MET A 174 -4.65 -13.29 6.11
N CYS A 175 -4.91 -14.29 5.26
CA CYS A 175 -6.25 -14.84 5.06
C CYS A 175 -6.61 -15.91 6.10
N VAL A 176 -5.63 -16.47 6.82
CA VAL A 176 -5.86 -17.57 7.77
C VAL A 176 -6.87 -17.22 8.87
N PRO A 177 -6.73 -16.07 9.59
CA PRO A 177 -7.73 -15.71 10.60
C PRO A 177 -9.12 -15.45 10.00
N ILE A 178 -9.19 -14.98 8.75
CA ILE A 178 -10.47 -14.69 8.07
C ILE A 178 -11.29 -15.95 7.84
N PHE A 179 -10.64 -17.11 7.63
CA PHE A 179 -11.38 -18.38 7.43
C PHE A 179 -12.25 -18.77 8.64
N GLU A 180 -11.88 -18.32 9.84
CA GLU A 180 -12.68 -18.59 11.05
C GLU A 180 -13.93 -17.67 11.14
N GLU A 181 -13.92 -16.53 10.42
CA GLU A 181 -15.01 -15.56 10.37
C GLU A 181 -16.04 -15.88 9.27
N ILE A 182 -15.67 -16.71 8.27
CA ILE A 182 -16.57 -17.13 7.18
C ILE A 182 -17.61 -18.10 7.73
N GLU A 183 -18.90 -17.75 7.67
CA GLU A 183 -20.02 -18.56 8.18
C GLU A 183 -20.14 -19.89 7.44
N ASP A 184 -20.02 -19.89 6.11
CA ASP A 184 -20.03 -21.07 5.25
C ASP A 184 -18.71 -21.84 5.41
N ARG A 185 -18.75 -22.94 6.16
CA ARG A 185 -17.57 -23.75 6.47
C ARG A 185 -17.04 -24.53 5.26
N ASP A 186 -17.89 -24.89 4.32
CA ASP A 186 -17.46 -25.55 3.08
C ASP A 186 -16.70 -24.55 2.19
N LEU A 187 -17.21 -23.33 2.06
CA LEU A 187 -16.49 -22.24 1.37
C LEU A 187 -15.15 -21.95 2.05
N ALA A 188 -15.11 -21.83 3.37
CA ALA A 188 -13.88 -21.61 4.12
C ALA A 188 -12.83 -22.70 3.86
N ALA A 189 -13.25 -23.98 3.83
CA ALA A 189 -12.37 -25.11 3.53
C ALA A 189 -11.83 -25.05 2.09
N VAL A 190 -12.67 -24.72 1.10
CA VAL A 190 -12.27 -24.56 -0.31
C VAL A 190 -11.27 -23.42 -0.47
N LEU A 191 -11.51 -22.26 0.16
CA LEU A 191 -10.60 -21.12 0.13
C LEU A 191 -9.26 -21.46 0.79
N ARG A 192 -9.25 -22.15 1.92
CA ARG A 192 -8.03 -22.60 2.60
C ARG A 192 -7.19 -23.52 1.68
N ALA A 193 -7.83 -24.51 1.07
CA ALA A 193 -7.16 -25.43 0.15
C ALA A 193 -6.61 -24.68 -1.09
N ARG A 194 -7.36 -23.72 -1.64
CA ARG A 194 -6.91 -22.91 -2.77
C ARG A 194 -5.71 -22.04 -2.38
N GLY A 195 -5.72 -21.42 -1.21
CA GLY A 195 -4.60 -20.62 -0.70
C GLY A 195 -3.30 -21.41 -0.64
N GLU A 196 -3.36 -22.64 -0.05
CA GLU A 196 -2.19 -23.52 0.03
C GLU A 196 -1.70 -23.98 -1.35
N ALA A 197 -2.60 -24.27 -2.29
CA ALA A 197 -2.22 -24.62 -3.66
C ALA A 197 -1.50 -23.46 -4.35
N LEU A 198 -1.97 -22.23 -4.20
CA LEU A 198 -1.32 -21.03 -4.72
C LEU A 198 0.04 -20.76 -4.08
N ARG A 199 0.16 -21.04 -2.77
CA ARG A 199 1.44 -20.96 -2.05
C ARG A 199 2.48 -21.88 -2.67
N VAL A 200 2.12 -23.16 -2.85
CA VAL A 200 3.03 -24.17 -3.43
C VAL A 200 3.45 -23.73 -4.83
N GLU A 201 2.51 -23.40 -5.70
CA GLU A 201 2.78 -22.98 -7.07
C GLU A 201 3.72 -21.76 -7.14
N ALA A 202 3.47 -20.73 -6.32
CA ALA A 202 4.31 -19.54 -6.27
C ALA A 202 5.72 -19.83 -5.73
N LEU A 203 5.84 -20.69 -4.73
CA LEU A 203 7.14 -21.05 -4.15
C LEU A 203 7.97 -21.92 -5.11
N ASP A 204 7.34 -22.76 -5.93
CA ASP A 204 8.03 -23.54 -6.97
C ASP A 204 8.61 -22.63 -8.07
N ILE A 205 7.87 -21.59 -8.50
CA ILE A 205 8.39 -20.56 -9.41
C ILE A 205 9.57 -19.84 -8.76
N ILE A 206 9.46 -19.45 -7.49
CA ILE A 206 10.54 -18.75 -6.78
C ILE A 206 11.79 -19.65 -6.65
N LYS A 207 11.59 -20.94 -6.42
CA LYS A 207 12.67 -21.91 -6.32
C LYS A 207 13.42 -22.06 -7.65
N SER A 208 12.73 -22.07 -8.78
CA SER A 208 13.32 -22.21 -10.11
C SER A 208 13.94 -20.92 -10.64
N GLU A 209 13.29 -19.76 -10.40
CA GLU A 209 13.66 -18.46 -11.00
C GLU A 209 14.31 -17.48 -10.02
N GLY A 210 14.40 -17.85 -8.74
CA GLY A 210 14.94 -17.01 -7.67
C GLY A 210 13.99 -15.91 -7.17
N ALA A 211 12.89 -15.63 -7.88
CA ALA A 211 11.79 -14.71 -7.49
C ALA A 211 10.61 -14.87 -8.42
N LEU A 212 9.41 -14.57 -7.94
CA LEU A 212 8.24 -14.37 -8.77
C LEU A 212 8.28 -12.94 -9.33
N LYS A 213 8.57 -12.79 -10.61
CA LYS A 213 8.76 -11.50 -11.30
C LYS A 213 7.45 -11.09 -11.95
N ALA A 214 6.66 -10.28 -11.27
CA ALA A 214 5.40 -9.77 -11.76
C ALA A 214 4.98 -8.50 -11.04
N GLY A 215 4.23 -7.63 -11.74
CA GLY A 215 3.79 -6.35 -11.23
C GLY A 215 4.87 -5.27 -11.24
N ARG A 216 4.44 -4.02 -11.11
CA ARG A 216 5.34 -2.86 -11.06
C ARG A 216 4.88 -1.88 -10.01
N ASN A 217 5.83 -1.35 -9.26
CA ASN A 217 5.63 -0.15 -8.47
C ASN A 217 5.85 1.09 -9.34
N TYR A 218 5.25 2.20 -8.96
CA TYR A 218 5.61 3.51 -9.47
C TYR A 218 5.97 4.46 -8.33
N VAL A 219 6.80 5.44 -8.65
CA VAL A 219 7.06 6.62 -7.82
C VAL A 219 6.84 7.85 -8.69
N ILE A 220 5.96 8.72 -8.24
CA ILE A 220 5.65 9.99 -8.88
C ILE A 220 6.16 11.12 -8.00
N ALA A 221 6.96 12.02 -8.58
CA ALA A 221 7.40 13.24 -7.93
C ALA A 221 6.57 14.42 -8.46
N ALA A 222 6.05 15.23 -7.54
CA ALA A 222 5.26 16.42 -7.87
C ALA A 222 5.64 17.59 -6.95
N LYS A 223 5.30 18.80 -7.36
CA LYS A 223 5.40 20.02 -6.54
C LYS A 223 4.11 20.81 -6.61
N PRO A 224 3.76 21.59 -5.58
CA PRO A 224 2.64 22.51 -5.63
C PRO A 224 2.83 23.57 -6.73
N ILE A 225 1.72 23.97 -7.39
CA ILE A 225 1.65 25.10 -8.29
C ILE A 225 1.12 26.30 -7.51
#